data_49a9a601aafd6e974e303280b15b5a23
#
_entry.id   49a9a601aafd6e974e303280b15b5a23
#
_cell.length_a   1.000
_cell.length_b   1.000
_cell.length_c   1.000
_cell.angle_alpha   90.00
_cell.angle_beta   90.00
_cell.angle_gamma   90.00
#
_symmetry.space_group_name_H-M   'P 1'
#
loop_
_entity.id
_entity.type
_entity.pdbx_description
1 polymer ?
#
loop_
_entity_poly.entity_id
_entity_poly.type
_entity_poly.pdbx_seq_one_letter_code
_entity_poly.pdbx_strand_id
1 'polypeptide(L)'
;MKLTPLTLALIPALLAGQTQAAPTTLGKGEGQLNIVAWAGYVERGETDKNYDWVTGFEKETGCKVNVKTAATSDEMVALMNEGGFDLVTASGDASLRLIAGGKVQALNLALIPSYGKIDPRLQNAPWHTVDGKHYGVPYQWGGNILMYNTKVFPKAPDSWSVVFEEQTLPDGKSNKGRVQAFDGPIHIADAALYLMSHQPALGIKDPYELNEDQYKAALDLLRQQRKLVGRYWHDAFVQIDDFKNEGVVASGSWPFQANTLIADKQPIATTVPKEGVTGWADTSMVHSEAKNLTCAYQWLEHSLNNKLQGDLASWFGSVPVVPAACEGNALLGKEGCKTNGIDNFDRVHFWRTPVSQCKSQGTCVPYYSWVSDYIAILGGR
;
A
#
# COMPACT_ATOMS: atom_id res chain seq x y z
N MET A 1 -30.62 -60.82 -35.52
CA MET A 1 -29.42 -60.03 -35.14
C MET A 1 -29.87 -58.81 -34.34
N LYS A 2 -29.67 -58.83 -33.06
CA LYS A 2 -30.01 -57.68 -32.15
C LYS A 2 -28.72 -56.90 -31.91
N LEU A 3 -28.68 -55.65 -32.36
CA LEU A 3 -27.59 -54.69 -32.09
C LEU A 3 -27.85 -54.03 -30.73
N THR A 4 -26.90 -54.20 -29.79
CA THR A 4 -26.88 -53.54 -28.51
C THR A 4 -26.17 -52.21 -28.68
N PRO A 5 -26.67 -51.05 -28.16
CA PRO A 5 -25.97 -49.80 -28.20
C PRO A 5 -24.93 -49.74 -27.10
N LEU A 6 -23.68 -49.41 -27.47
CA LEU A 6 -22.56 -49.15 -26.58
C LEU A 6 -22.69 -47.70 -26.05
N THR A 7 -23.03 -47.54 -24.78
CA THR A 7 -23.10 -46.24 -24.13
C THR A 7 -21.67 -45.83 -23.70
N LEU A 8 -21.12 -44.82 -24.36
CA LEU A 8 -19.84 -44.19 -24.01
C LEU A 8 -20.09 -43.22 -22.83
N ALA A 9 -19.66 -43.59 -21.65
CA ALA A 9 -19.69 -42.68 -20.49
C ALA A 9 -18.54 -41.68 -20.60
N LEU A 10 -18.85 -40.41 -20.88
CA LEU A 10 -17.92 -39.30 -20.72
C LEU A 10 -17.74 -39.00 -19.22
N ILE A 11 -16.55 -39.29 -18.70
CA ILE A 11 -16.13 -38.88 -17.38
C ILE A 11 -15.61 -37.43 -17.53
N PRO A 12 -16.21 -36.42 -16.86
CA PRO A 12 -15.62 -35.07 -16.82
C PRO A 12 -14.34 -35.11 -15.97
N ALA A 13 -13.19 -34.88 -16.61
CA ALA A 13 -11.95 -34.64 -15.90
C ALA A 13 -12.08 -33.30 -15.18
N LEU A 14 -12.29 -33.33 -13.87
CA LEU A 14 -12.13 -32.18 -12.99
C LEU A 14 -10.65 -31.80 -13.02
N LEU A 15 -10.31 -30.76 -13.78
CA LEU A 15 -9.04 -30.02 -13.64
C LEU A 15 -9.07 -29.30 -12.29
N ALA A 16 -8.73 -30.02 -11.22
CA ALA A 16 -8.37 -29.41 -9.96
C ALA A 16 -7.07 -28.63 -10.24
N GLY A 17 -7.15 -27.31 -10.25
CA GLY A 17 -5.98 -26.45 -10.28
C GLY A 17 -5.06 -26.86 -9.13
N GLN A 18 -3.90 -27.43 -9.47
CA GLN A 18 -2.88 -27.76 -8.47
C GLN A 18 -2.31 -26.44 -7.96
N THR A 19 -2.69 -26.03 -6.75
CA THR A 19 -1.94 -25.02 -6.03
C THR A 19 -0.53 -25.58 -5.81
N GLN A 20 0.44 -24.96 -6.45
CA GLN A 20 1.84 -25.35 -6.30
C GLN A 20 2.22 -25.19 -4.83
N ALA A 21 2.66 -26.29 -4.19
CA ALA A 21 3.10 -26.23 -2.82
C ALA A 21 4.39 -25.39 -2.73
N ALA A 22 4.52 -24.63 -1.63
CA ALA A 22 5.73 -23.85 -1.39
C ALA A 22 6.98 -24.78 -1.46
N PRO A 23 8.11 -24.30 -2.02
CA PRO A 23 9.33 -25.12 -2.12
C PRO A 23 9.84 -25.50 -0.73
N THR A 24 10.46 -26.67 -0.62
CA THR A 24 11.12 -27.12 0.62
C THR A 24 12.60 -26.77 0.65
N THR A 25 13.21 -26.55 -0.51
CA THR A 25 14.61 -26.14 -0.69
C THR A 25 14.70 -25.19 -1.87
N LEU A 26 15.67 -24.27 -1.82
CA LEU A 26 16.00 -23.42 -2.96
C LEU A 26 17.05 -24.10 -3.85
N GLY A 27 16.86 -24.02 -5.17
CA GLY A 27 17.80 -24.45 -6.16
C GLY A 27 18.81 -23.35 -6.52
N LYS A 28 19.38 -23.47 -7.72
CA LYS A 28 20.12 -22.40 -8.37
C LYS A 28 19.11 -21.36 -8.86
N GLY A 29 19.45 -20.05 -8.74
CA GLY A 29 18.62 -18.97 -9.28
C GLY A 29 18.37 -19.13 -10.78
N GLU A 30 17.17 -18.78 -11.22
CA GLU A 30 16.70 -18.94 -12.60
C GLU A 30 17.27 -17.88 -13.55
N GLY A 31 18.03 -16.91 -13.01
CA GLY A 31 18.73 -15.88 -13.78
C GLY A 31 17.94 -14.59 -13.99
N GLN A 32 16.68 -14.53 -13.58
CA GLN A 32 15.87 -13.31 -13.62
C GLN A 32 14.81 -13.31 -12.52
N LEU A 33 14.28 -12.11 -12.23
CA LEU A 33 13.20 -11.88 -11.31
C LEU A 33 12.32 -10.74 -11.84
N ASN A 34 11.03 -10.99 -12.04
CA ASN A 34 10.08 -10.01 -12.55
C ASN A 34 9.17 -9.55 -11.42
N ILE A 35 9.27 -8.27 -11.04
CA ILE A 35 8.59 -7.69 -9.89
C ILE A 35 7.57 -6.64 -10.35
N VAL A 36 6.35 -6.69 -9.80
CA VAL A 36 5.41 -5.56 -9.78
C VAL A 36 5.61 -4.79 -8.49
N ALA A 37 5.88 -3.49 -8.57
CA ALA A 37 6.15 -2.66 -7.40
C ALA A 37 5.65 -1.23 -7.56
N TRP A 38 5.50 -0.52 -6.45
CA TRP A 38 5.33 0.93 -6.45
C TRP A 38 6.58 1.63 -6.97
N ALA A 39 6.41 2.84 -7.50
CA ALA A 39 7.54 3.70 -7.84
C ALA A 39 8.41 3.96 -6.60
N GLY A 40 9.74 3.88 -6.75
CA GLY A 40 10.69 4.08 -5.66
C GLY A 40 10.92 2.86 -4.74
N TYR A 41 10.31 1.71 -5.03
CA TYR A 41 10.47 0.50 -4.19
C TYR A 41 11.66 -0.37 -4.56
N VAL A 42 12.11 -0.28 -5.80
CA VAL A 42 13.21 -1.11 -6.32
C VAL A 42 14.18 -0.21 -7.05
N GLU A 43 15.21 0.26 -6.34
CA GLU A 43 16.16 1.24 -6.83
C GLU A 43 17.52 0.61 -7.13
N ARG A 44 18.13 1.08 -8.26
CA ARG A 44 19.47 0.66 -8.71
C ARG A 44 20.43 1.83 -8.93
N GLY A 45 20.22 2.94 -8.23
CA GLY A 45 21.09 4.11 -8.29
C GLY A 45 20.95 4.94 -9.56
N GLU A 46 19.85 4.81 -10.31
CA GLU A 46 19.62 5.58 -11.53
C GLU A 46 19.22 7.02 -11.23
N THR A 47 18.37 7.21 -10.22
CA THR A 47 17.92 8.52 -9.74
C THR A 47 18.96 9.16 -8.81
N ASP A 48 19.45 8.40 -7.84
CA ASP A 48 20.50 8.80 -6.91
C ASP A 48 21.39 7.59 -6.60
N LYS A 49 22.69 7.72 -6.88
CA LYS A 49 23.68 6.64 -6.73
C LYS A 49 23.85 6.11 -5.29
N ASN A 50 23.38 6.84 -4.29
CA ASN A 50 23.38 6.39 -2.90
C ASN A 50 22.33 5.31 -2.63
N TYR A 51 21.31 5.22 -3.49
CA TYR A 51 20.16 4.33 -3.33
C TYR A 51 20.19 3.20 -4.36
N ASP A 52 20.97 2.18 -4.07
CA ASP A 52 21.09 0.98 -4.90
C ASP A 52 21.12 -0.28 -4.03
N TRP A 53 20.04 -1.02 -4.06
CA TRP A 53 19.93 -2.35 -3.42
C TRP A 53 19.67 -3.47 -4.40
N VAL A 54 19.69 -3.18 -5.69
CA VAL A 54 19.49 -4.14 -6.78
C VAL A 54 20.81 -4.69 -7.32
N THR A 55 21.77 -3.81 -7.62
CA THR A 55 23.04 -4.23 -8.30
C THR A 55 23.81 -5.25 -7.48
N GLY A 56 23.87 -5.08 -6.14
CA GLY A 56 24.51 -6.05 -5.24
C GLY A 56 23.83 -7.42 -5.27
N PHE A 57 22.49 -7.44 -5.22
CA PHE A 57 21.68 -8.65 -5.32
C PHE A 57 21.90 -9.39 -6.65
N GLU A 58 21.85 -8.68 -7.78
CA GLU A 58 22.07 -9.26 -9.11
C GLU A 58 23.46 -9.89 -9.23
N LYS A 59 24.49 -9.22 -8.69
CA LYS A 59 25.86 -9.71 -8.70
C LYS A 59 26.05 -10.97 -7.85
N GLU A 60 25.40 -11.01 -6.68
CA GLU A 60 25.52 -12.13 -5.73
C GLU A 60 24.75 -13.36 -6.20
N THR A 61 23.53 -13.16 -6.70
CA THR A 61 22.60 -14.25 -7.02
C THR A 61 22.58 -14.66 -8.48
N GLY A 62 23.00 -13.77 -9.38
CA GLY A 62 22.82 -13.92 -10.83
C GLY A 62 21.36 -13.69 -11.27
N CYS A 63 20.46 -13.24 -10.39
CA CYS A 63 19.06 -12.99 -10.67
C CYS A 63 18.88 -11.55 -11.14
N LYS A 64 18.77 -11.32 -12.45
CA LYS A 64 18.50 -9.99 -13.01
C LYS A 64 17.09 -9.52 -12.64
N VAL A 65 16.99 -8.35 -12.02
CA VAL A 65 15.72 -7.76 -11.56
C VAL A 65 15.10 -6.91 -12.65
N ASN A 66 13.88 -7.25 -13.05
CA ASN A 66 13.05 -6.48 -13.96
C ASN A 66 11.85 -5.95 -13.19
N VAL A 67 11.59 -4.65 -13.25
CA VAL A 67 10.52 -4.00 -12.49
C VAL A 67 9.45 -3.45 -13.43
N LYS A 68 8.20 -3.77 -13.14
CA LYS A 68 7.01 -3.09 -13.67
C LYS A 68 6.43 -2.25 -12.54
N THR A 69 6.48 -0.94 -12.67
CA THR A 69 5.81 -0.06 -11.71
C THR A 69 4.30 -0.04 -11.93
N ALA A 70 3.56 0.02 -10.84
CA ALA A 70 2.12 0.25 -10.83
C ALA A 70 1.81 1.48 -9.95
N ALA A 71 0.80 2.24 -10.31
CA ALA A 71 0.40 3.47 -9.62
C ALA A 71 -0.70 3.23 -8.57
N THR A 72 -1.44 2.14 -8.68
CA THR A 72 -2.57 1.81 -7.78
C THR A 72 -2.58 0.34 -7.39
N SER A 73 -3.21 0.03 -6.24
CA SER A 73 -3.50 -1.36 -5.82
C SER A 73 -4.32 -2.13 -6.85
N ASP A 74 -5.25 -1.46 -7.53
CA ASP A 74 -6.10 -2.09 -8.56
C ASP A 74 -5.27 -2.47 -9.79
N GLU A 75 -4.33 -1.63 -10.21
CA GLU A 75 -3.38 -1.95 -11.28
C GLU A 75 -2.48 -3.14 -10.91
N MET A 76 -1.99 -3.21 -9.67
CA MET A 76 -1.21 -4.36 -9.19
C MET A 76 -1.99 -5.66 -9.26
N VAL A 77 -3.25 -5.64 -8.84
CA VAL A 77 -4.14 -6.81 -8.93
C VAL A 77 -4.38 -7.21 -10.39
N ALA A 78 -4.58 -6.24 -11.29
CA ALA A 78 -4.75 -6.50 -12.71
C ALA A 78 -3.50 -7.15 -13.33
N LEU A 79 -2.31 -6.59 -13.10
CA LEU A 79 -1.03 -7.13 -13.59
C LEU A 79 -0.76 -8.54 -13.07
N MET A 80 -1.06 -8.81 -11.80
CA MET A 80 -0.90 -10.15 -11.22
C MET A 80 -1.95 -11.14 -11.79
N ASN A 81 -3.13 -10.66 -12.18
CA ASN A 81 -4.11 -11.49 -12.88
C ASN A 81 -3.70 -11.85 -14.32
N GLU A 82 -3.06 -10.91 -15.01
CA GLU A 82 -2.49 -11.14 -16.36
C GLU A 82 -1.33 -12.14 -16.31
N GLY A 83 -0.56 -12.15 -15.20
CA GLY A 83 0.57 -13.05 -15.00
C GLY A 83 1.86 -12.56 -15.66
N GLY A 84 2.88 -13.43 -15.67
CA GLY A 84 4.21 -13.09 -16.21
C GLY A 84 5.16 -12.44 -15.20
N PHE A 85 4.70 -12.23 -13.97
CA PHE A 85 5.48 -11.72 -12.86
C PHE A 85 5.73 -12.81 -11.83
N ASP A 86 6.83 -12.68 -11.10
CA ASP A 86 7.22 -13.62 -10.03
C ASP A 86 6.84 -13.10 -8.65
N LEU A 87 6.85 -11.77 -8.49
CA LEU A 87 6.67 -11.11 -7.21
C LEU A 87 5.89 -9.81 -7.36
N VAL A 88 5.07 -9.48 -6.37
CA VAL A 88 4.44 -8.17 -6.22
C VAL A 88 4.72 -7.63 -4.83
N THR A 89 4.91 -6.31 -4.71
CA THR A 89 4.96 -5.61 -3.43
C THR A 89 3.70 -4.79 -3.28
N ALA A 90 2.73 -5.31 -2.53
CA ALA A 90 1.34 -4.84 -2.48
C ALA A 90 0.93 -4.34 -1.10
N SER A 91 0.09 -3.32 -1.07
CA SER A 91 -0.58 -2.83 0.15
C SER A 91 -1.72 -3.77 0.57
N GLY A 92 -2.18 -3.65 1.82
CA GLY A 92 -3.12 -4.59 2.43
C GLY A 92 -4.48 -4.71 1.74
N ASP A 93 -4.91 -3.67 1.03
CA ASP A 93 -6.13 -3.70 0.23
C ASP A 93 -5.99 -4.50 -1.08
N ALA A 94 -4.77 -4.65 -1.61
CA ALA A 94 -4.49 -5.52 -2.75
C ALA A 94 -4.14 -6.94 -2.31
N SER A 95 -3.33 -7.11 -1.27
CA SER A 95 -2.80 -8.41 -0.84
C SER A 95 -3.90 -9.41 -0.51
N LEU A 96 -4.96 -8.99 0.20
CA LEU A 96 -6.09 -9.88 0.53
C LEU A 96 -6.87 -10.32 -0.72
N ARG A 97 -6.99 -9.44 -1.72
CA ARG A 97 -7.62 -9.79 -3.01
C ARG A 97 -6.79 -10.80 -3.79
N LEU A 98 -5.48 -10.64 -3.80
CA LEU A 98 -4.55 -11.58 -4.44
C LEU A 98 -4.55 -12.95 -3.76
N ILE A 99 -4.64 -13.00 -2.43
CA ILE A 99 -4.77 -14.24 -1.67
C ILE A 99 -6.10 -14.92 -1.98
N ALA A 100 -7.21 -14.19 -1.90
CA ALA A 100 -8.55 -14.71 -2.17
C ALA A 100 -8.72 -15.17 -3.63
N GLY A 101 -8.07 -14.50 -4.57
CA GLY A 101 -8.04 -14.85 -5.99
C GLY A 101 -7.07 -15.97 -6.35
N GLY A 102 -6.32 -16.52 -5.37
CA GLY A 102 -5.32 -17.58 -5.61
C GLY A 102 -4.16 -17.15 -6.52
N LYS A 103 -3.87 -15.83 -6.58
CA LYS A 103 -2.81 -15.26 -7.43
C LYS A 103 -1.45 -15.25 -6.78
N VAL A 104 -1.41 -15.46 -5.48
CA VAL A 104 -0.16 -15.58 -4.70
C VAL A 104 -0.18 -16.87 -3.92
N GLN A 105 1.00 -17.41 -3.65
CA GLN A 105 1.18 -18.67 -2.94
C GLN A 105 1.58 -18.46 -1.49
N ALA A 106 1.25 -19.42 -0.62
CA ALA A 106 1.76 -19.45 0.73
C ALA A 106 3.27 -19.67 0.72
N LEU A 107 3.98 -19.00 1.64
CA LEU A 107 5.44 -19.05 1.74
C LEU A 107 5.90 -20.13 2.72
N ASN A 108 7.05 -20.72 2.42
CA ASN A 108 7.83 -21.49 3.39
C ASN A 108 8.83 -20.56 4.10
N LEU A 109 8.45 -20.08 5.29
CA LEU A 109 9.29 -19.16 6.06
C LEU A 109 10.64 -19.73 6.50
N ALA A 110 10.81 -21.07 6.51
CA ALA A 110 12.11 -21.70 6.79
C ALA A 110 13.17 -21.35 5.73
N LEU A 111 12.74 -20.92 4.54
CA LEU A 111 13.62 -20.44 3.46
C LEU A 111 13.90 -18.94 3.51
N ILE A 112 13.39 -18.25 4.53
CA ILE A 112 13.58 -16.81 4.77
C ILE A 112 14.06 -16.62 6.21
N PRO A 113 15.32 -16.95 6.52
CA PRO A 113 15.86 -16.93 7.89
C PRO A 113 15.70 -15.58 8.60
N SER A 114 15.75 -14.48 7.84
CA SER A 114 15.61 -13.13 8.39
C SER A 114 14.17 -12.75 8.75
N TYR A 115 13.15 -13.58 8.46
CA TYR A 115 11.75 -13.27 8.79
C TYR A 115 11.53 -12.98 10.28
N GLY A 116 12.25 -13.67 11.17
CA GLY A 116 12.20 -13.43 12.61
C GLY A 116 12.74 -12.07 13.08
N LYS A 117 13.42 -11.31 12.21
CA LYS A 117 13.92 -9.96 12.52
C LYS A 117 12.85 -8.87 12.29
N ILE A 118 11.75 -9.21 11.63
CA ILE A 118 10.64 -8.28 11.37
C ILE A 118 9.98 -7.90 12.70
N ASP A 119 9.52 -6.65 12.78
CA ASP A 119 8.72 -6.16 13.91
C ASP A 119 7.58 -7.14 14.22
N PRO A 120 7.48 -7.65 15.46
CA PRO A 120 6.46 -8.63 15.84
C PRO A 120 5.02 -8.20 15.50
N ARG A 121 4.73 -6.89 15.48
CA ARG A 121 3.43 -6.35 15.11
C ARG A 121 3.06 -6.61 13.65
N LEU A 122 4.06 -6.82 12.78
CA LEU A 122 3.91 -7.05 11.34
C LEU A 122 4.05 -8.51 10.93
N GLN A 123 4.71 -9.37 11.74
CA GLN A 123 4.99 -10.77 11.35
C GLN A 123 3.74 -11.58 11.01
N ASN A 124 2.63 -11.34 11.71
CA ASN A 124 1.37 -12.08 11.54
C ASN A 124 0.21 -11.14 11.16
N ALA A 125 0.50 -10.07 10.45
CA ALA A 125 -0.52 -9.09 10.13
C ALA A 125 -1.63 -9.70 9.24
N PRO A 126 -2.92 -9.32 9.47
CA PRO A 126 -4.07 -9.99 8.86
C PRO A 126 -4.19 -9.76 7.35
N TRP A 127 -3.46 -8.81 6.77
CA TRP A 127 -3.48 -8.56 5.34
C TRP A 127 -2.54 -9.46 4.53
N HIS A 128 -1.67 -10.25 5.20
CA HIS A 128 -0.82 -11.24 4.53
C HIS A 128 -0.77 -12.60 5.25
N THR A 129 -1.45 -12.75 6.38
CA THR A 129 -1.57 -14.02 7.11
C THR A 129 -3.04 -14.43 7.15
N VAL A 130 -3.39 -15.48 6.41
CA VAL A 130 -4.76 -15.96 6.27
C VAL A 130 -4.78 -17.47 6.58
N ASP A 131 -5.70 -17.91 7.42
CA ASP A 131 -5.86 -19.31 7.86
C ASP A 131 -4.53 -19.93 8.35
N GLY A 132 -3.76 -19.14 9.11
CA GLY A 132 -2.47 -19.55 9.66
C GLY A 132 -1.34 -19.72 8.66
N LYS A 133 -1.54 -19.32 7.39
CA LYS A 133 -0.54 -19.35 6.34
C LYS A 133 -0.03 -17.95 6.04
N HIS A 134 1.29 -17.80 5.88
CA HIS A 134 1.92 -16.56 5.46
C HIS A 134 2.00 -16.51 3.94
N TYR A 135 1.49 -15.45 3.33
CA TYR A 135 1.48 -15.24 1.89
C TYR A 135 2.48 -14.17 1.44
N GLY A 136 3.17 -13.53 2.37
CA GLY A 136 4.12 -12.50 2.02
C GLY A 136 5.06 -12.12 3.15
N VAL A 137 6.07 -11.35 2.77
CA VAL A 137 7.09 -10.77 3.64
C VAL A 137 6.83 -9.27 3.74
N PRO A 138 6.57 -8.72 4.93
CA PRO A 138 6.50 -7.27 5.11
C PRO A 138 7.74 -6.58 4.52
N TYR A 139 7.53 -5.45 3.84
CA TYR A 139 8.58 -4.75 3.10
C TYR A 139 8.91 -3.39 3.71
N GLN A 140 7.93 -2.54 3.91
CA GLN A 140 7.99 -1.27 4.63
C GLN A 140 6.58 -0.81 5.00
N TRP A 141 6.46 0.19 5.88
CA TRP A 141 5.17 0.77 6.24
C TRP A 141 5.24 2.29 6.41
N GLY A 142 4.09 2.95 6.32
CA GLY A 142 3.97 4.39 6.54
C GLY A 142 2.53 4.84 6.65
N GLY A 143 2.35 6.07 7.14
CA GLY A 143 1.05 6.74 7.17
C GLY A 143 0.80 7.55 5.91
N ASN A 144 -0.47 7.71 5.55
CA ASN A 144 -0.93 8.73 4.61
C ASN A 144 -1.00 10.06 5.36
N ILE A 145 0.10 10.79 5.34
CA ILE A 145 0.28 12.01 6.14
C ILE A 145 -0.39 13.23 5.52
N LEU A 146 -0.75 14.20 6.33
CA LEU A 146 -1.19 15.49 5.84
C LEU A 146 0.02 16.35 5.44
N MET A 147 0.21 16.54 4.15
CA MET A 147 1.22 17.42 3.57
C MET A 147 0.62 18.82 3.35
N TYR A 148 1.36 19.88 3.71
CA TYR A 148 0.89 21.25 3.62
C TYR A 148 1.98 22.24 3.26
N ASN A 149 1.58 23.38 2.67
CA ASN A 149 2.47 24.48 2.30
C ASN A 149 2.69 25.41 3.50
N THR A 150 3.92 25.54 3.98
CA THR A 150 4.29 26.34 5.16
C THR A 150 4.15 27.85 4.98
N LYS A 151 4.06 28.35 3.74
CA LYS A 151 3.74 29.77 3.47
C LYS A 151 2.27 30.08 3.70
N VAL A 152 1.40 29.07 3.57
CA VAL A 152 -0.05 29.20 3.82
C VAL A 152 -0.38 28.85 5.26
N PHE A 153 0.29 27.85 5.82
CA PHE A 153 0.09 27.37 7.19
C PHE A 153 1.33 27.63 8.05
N PRO A 154 1.42 28.79 8.72
CA PRO A 154 2.55 29.07 9.63
C PRO A 154 2.61 28.13 10.84
N LYS A 155 1.46 27.53 11.20
CA LYS A 155 1.30 26.45 12.17
C LYS A 155 0.72 25.23 11.45
N ALA A 156 1.24 24.04 11.75
CA ALA A 156 0.72 22.80 11.17
C ALA A 156 -0.79 22.66 11.40
N PRO A 157 -1.58 22.33 10.38
CA PRO A 157 -2.98 21.97 10.56
C PRO A 157 -3.07 20.69 11.39
N ASP A 158 -3.95 20.67 12.39
CA ASP A 158 -4.07 19.59 13.35
C ASP A 158 -5.22 18.62 13.07
N SER A 159 -5.95 18.85 11.97
CA SER A 159 -7.13 18.07 11.58
C SER A 159 -7.22 17.90 10.07
N TRP A 160 -7.76 16.75 9.66
CA TRP A 160 -8.15 16.46 8.28
C TRP A 160 -9.26 17.38 7.77
N SER A 161 -9.90 18.19 8.63
CA SER A 161 -10.94 19.15 8.20
C SER A 161 -10.47 20.04 7.05
N VAL A 162 -9.17 20.37 6.97
CA VAL A 162 -8.60 21.20 5.89
C VAL A 162 -8.82 20.62 4.49
N VAL A 163 -8.96 19.31 4.35
CA VAL A 163 -9.21 18.62 3.08
C VAL A 163 -10.63 18.07 2.96
N PHE A 164 -11.41 18.03 4.04
CA PHE A 164 -12.78 17.54 4.02
C PHE A 164 -13.85 18.65 4.11
N GLU A 165 -13.54 19.82 4.68
CA GLU A 165 -14.50 20.89 4.92
C GLU A 165 -14.07 22.20 4.26
N GLU A 166 -15.02 22.93 3.69
CA GLU A 166 -14.75 24.28 3.16
C GLU A 166 -14.45 25.23 4.32
N GLN A 167 -13.29 25.89 4.27
CA GLN A 167 -12.86 26.82 5.30
C GLN A 167 -11.93 27.90 4.75
N THR A 168 -11.84 29.01 5.49
CA THR A 168 -10.84 30.05 5.23
C THR A 168 -9.51 29.63 5.85
N LEU A 169 -8.46 29.61 5.03
CA LEU A 169 -7.10 29.25 5.44
C LEU A 169 -6.40 30.44 6.12
N PRO A 170 -5.26 30.20 6.81
CA PRO A 170 -4.50 31.27 7.50
C PRO A 170 -4.05 32.42 6.60
N ASP A 171 -3.95 32.20 5.28
CA ASP A 171 -3.65 33.27 4.30
C ASP A 171 -4.89 34.10 3.91
N GLY A 172 -6.03 33.90 4.56
CA GLY A 172 -7.29 34.64 4.32
C GLY A 172 -8.08 34.17 3.10
N LYS A 173 -7.64 33.11 2.41
CA LYS A 173 -8.32 32.57 1.21
C LYS A 173 -9.04 31.25 1.54
N SER A 174 -10.10 30.95 0.75
CA SER A 174 -10.75 29.64 0.82
C SER A 174 -9.78 28.50 0.43
N ASN A 175 -9.94 27.33 1.03
CA ASN A 175 -9.27 26.10 0.61
C ASN A 175 -9.85 25.49 -0.67
N LYS A 176 -11.01 25.96 -1.13
CA LYS A 176 -11.69 25.44 -2.33
C LYS A 176 -10.82 25.59 -3.57
N GLY A 177 -10.64 24.46 -4.29
CA GLY A 177 -9.78 24.39 -5.46
C GLY A 177 -8.27 24.37 -5.15
N ARG A 178 -7.89 24.43 -3.86
CA ARG A 178 -6.50 24.48 -3.40
C ARG A 178 -6.07 23.25 -2.60
N VAL A 179 -6.95 22.29 -2.43
CA VAL A 179 -6.67 21.02 -1.76
C VAL A 179 -6.83 19.84 -2.72
N GLN A 180 -6.14 18.76 -2.41
CA GLN A 180 -6.20 17.51 -3.15
C GLN A 180 -6.60 16.35 -2.25
N ALA A 181 -7.05 15.27 -2.87
CA ALA A 181 -7.30 13.99 -2.25
C ALA A 181 -6.74 12.86 -3.13
N PHE A 182 -6.48 11.70 -2.50
CA PHE A 182 -6.07 10.50 -3.21
C PHE A 182 -7.20 9.98 -4.11
N ASP A 183 -6.86 9.59 -5.33
CA ASP A 183 -7.77 9.03 -6.32
C ASP A 183 -7.78 7.51 -6.22
N GLY A 184 -8.64 6.98 -5.37
CA GLY A 184 -8.83 5.55 -5.21
C GLY A 184 -10.00 5.23 -4.28
N PRO A 185 -10.70 4.11 -4.49
CA PRO A 185 -11.85 3.72 -3.67
C PRO A 185 -11.53 3.61 -2.18
N ILE A 186 -10.28 3.28 -1.84
CA ILE A 186 -9.82 3.18 -0.46
C ILE A 186 -9.88 4.52 0.30
N HIS A 187 -9.96 5.65 -0.42
CA HIS A 187 -10.15 6.98 0.18
C HIS A 187 -11.48 7.11 0.96
N ILE A 188 -12.45 6.21 0.74
CA ILE A 188 -13.64 6.13 1.59
C ILE A 188 -13.25 5.84 3.05
N ALA A 189 -12.17 5.08 3.29
CA ALA A 189 -11.67 4.84 4.65
C ALA A 189 -11.11 6.12 5.30
N ASP A 190 -10.52 7.04 4.53
CA ASP A 190 -10.05 8.34 5.07
C ASP A 190 -11.25 9.18 5.54
N ALA A 191 -12.33 9.18 4.77
CA ALA A 191 -13.59 9.84 5.18
C ALA A 191 -14.17 9.18 6.43
N ALA A 192 -14.18 7.85 6.50
CA ALA A 192 -14.66 7.12 7.67
C ALA A 192 -13.82 7.42 8.91
N LEU A 193 -12.48 7.45 8.77
CA LEU A 193 -11.56 7.82 9.86
C LEU A 193 -11.85 9.23 10.39
N TYR A 194 -12.07 10.20 9.49
CA TYR A 194 -12.46 11.55 9.88
C TYR A 194 -13.77 11.55 10.68
N LEU A 195 -14.78 10.81 10.21
CA LEU A 195 -16.09 10.70 10.86
C LEU A 195 -16.03 9.99 12.23
N MET A 196 -15.07 9.11 12.48
CA MET A 196 -14.91 8.48 13.80
C MET A 196 -14.79 9.51 14.92
N SER A 197 -14.09 10.62 14.67
CA SER A 197 -13.92 11.69 15.66
C SER A 197 -14.98 12.77 15.57
N HIS A 198 -15.45 13.10 14.36
CA HIS A 198 -16.33 14.24 14.11
C HIS A 198 -17.83 13.90 14.19
N GLN A 199 -18.19 12.62 14.01
CA GLN A 199 -19.55 12.09 14.17
C GLN A 199 -19.55 10.79 14.99
N PRO A 200 -19.13 10.82 16.27
CA PRO A 200 -18.98 9.61 17.09
C PRO A 200 -20.26 8.81 17.28
N ALA A 201 -21.42 9.43 17.10
CA ALA A 201 -22.72 8.75 17.13
C ALA A 201 -22.88 7.69 16.04
N LEU A 202 -22.11 7.74 14.96
CA LEU A 202 -22.08 6.70 13.93
C LEU A 202 -21.48 5.39 14.45
N GLY A 203 -20.68 5.42 15.52
CA GLY A 203 -20.10 4.24 16.16
C GLY A 203 -19.09 3.50 15.27
N ILE A 204 -18.45 4.18 14.32
CA ILE A 204 -17.39 3.60 13.48
C ILE A 204 -16.21 3.21 14.38
N LYS A 205 -15.80 1.95 14.34
CA LYS A 205 -14.65 1.42 15.11
C LYS A 205 -13.44 1.12 14.22
N ASP A 206 -13.71 0.81 12.98
CA ASP A 206 -12.71 0.45 11.97
C ASP A 206 -13.11 1.09 10.63
N PRO A 207 -12.25 1.92 10.02
CA PRO A 207 -12.59 2.63 8.79
C PRO A 207 -12.77 1.71 7.57
N TYR A 208 -12.38 0.42 7.66
CA TYR A 208 -12.56 -0.57 6.59
C TYR A 208 -13.75 -1.51 6.84
N GLU A 209 -14.39 -1.44 8.01
CA GLU A 209 -15.53 -2.26 8.38
C GLU A 209 -16.77 -1.39 8.60
N LEU A 210 -17.39 -0.93 7.52
CA LEU A 210 -18.52 0.01 7.54
C LEU A 210 -19.83 -0.71 7.25
N ASN A 211 -20.83 -0.55 8.14
CA ASN A 211 -22.20 -0.90 7.80
C ASN A 211 -22.81 0.14 6.83
N GLU A 212 -24.03 -0.10 6.33
CA GLU A 212 -24.70 0.75 5.34
C GLU A 212 -24.79 2.22 5.76
N ASP A 213 -25.16 2.51 7.02
CA ASP A 213 -25.33 3.89 7.50
C ASP A 213 -23.97 4.61 7.61
N GLN A 214 -22.96 3.93 8.15
CA GLN A 214 -21.61 4.45 8.26
C GLN A 214 -20.99 4.69 6.89
N TYR A 215 -21.18 3.73 5.99
CA TYR A 215 -20.71 3.82 4.61
C TYR A 215 -21.37 4.98 3.87
N LYS A 216 -22.70 5.10 3.97
CA LYS A 216 -23.43 6.24 3.38
C LYS A 216 -22.93 7.58 3.91
N ALA A 217 -22.68 7.70 5.20
CA ALA A 217 -22.13 8.92 5.79
C ALA A 217 -20.74 9.28 5.22
N ALA A 218 -19.88 8.27 5.02
CA ALA A 218 -18.57 8.47 4.39
C ALA A 218 -18.70 8.93 2.93
N LEU A 219 -19.61 8.34 2.14
CA LEU A 219 -19.88 8.78 0.77
C LEU A 219 -20.44 10.21 0.71
N ASP A 220 -21.34 10.57 1.62
CA ASP A 220 -21.90 11.93 1.68
C ASP A 220 -20.81 12.97 2.02
N LEU A 221 -19.87 12.64 2.88
CA LEU A 221 -18.68 13.47 3.14
C LEU A 221 -17.81 13.61 1.88
N LEU A 222 -17.55 12.53 1.15
CA LEU A 222 -16.78 12.59 -0.09
C LEU A 222 -17.48 13.38 -1.20
N ARG A 223 -18.83 13.33 -1.29
CA ARG A 223 -19.59 14.20 -2.20
C ARG A 223 -19.45 15.69 -1.86
N GLN A 224 -19.33 16.02 -0.58
CA GLN A 224 -19.03 17.40 -0.14
C GLN A 224 -17.58 17.74 -0.50
N GLN A 225 -16.63 16.88 -0.19
CA GLN A 225 -15.21 17.05 -0.51
C GLN A 225 -15.00 17.23 -2.02
N ARG A 226 -15.76 16.51 -2.87
CA ARG A 226 -15.66 16.62 -4.34
C ARG A 226 -15.86 18.06 -4.85
N LYS A 227 -16.66 18.87 -4.14
CA LYS A 227 -16.91 20.29 -4.48
C LYS A 227 -15.74 21.20 -4.05
N LEU A 228 -14.93 20.71 -3.13
CA LEU A 228 -13.82 21.41 -2.52
C LEU A 228 -12.48 21.11 -3.24
N VAL A 229 -12.26 19.84 -3.60
CA VAL A 229 -11.03 19.35 -4.21
C VAL A 229 -10.86 19.92 -5.62
N GLY A 230 -9.72 20.53 -5.88
CA GLY A 230 -9.36 21.02 -7.21
C GLY A 230 -8.94 19.91 -8.14
N ARG A 231 -8.16 18.96 -7.62
CA ARG A 231 -7.59 17.83 -8.35
C ARG A 231 -7.51 16.60 -7.46
N TYR A 232 -7.64 15.41 -8.06
CA TYR A 232 -7.32 14.13 -7.42
C TYR A 232 -5.99 13.61 -7.94
N TRP A 233 -5.27 12.87 -7.12
CA TRP A 233 -4.00 12.28 -7.51
C TRP A 233 -3.95 10.78 -7.18
N HIS A 234 -3.34 9.99 -8.04
CA HIS A 234 -2.98 8.59 -7.83
C HIS A 234 -1.51 8.32 -8.19
N ASP A 235 -0.89 9.22 -8.96
CA ASP A 235 0.53 9.16 -9.28
C ASP A 235 1.29 10.18 -8.41
N ALA A 236 2.35 9.69 -7.74
CA ALA A 236 3.15 10.48 -6.82
C ALA A 236 3.84 11.68 -7.51
N PHE A 237 4.32 11.50 -8.75
CA PHE A 237 5.00 12.56 -9.50
C PHE A 237 4.03 13.64 -9.96
N VAL A 238 2.80 13.26 -10.30
CA VAL A 238 1.72 14.24 -10.61
C VAL A 238 1.42 15.09 -9.38
N GLN A 239 1.32 14.49 -8.18
CA GLN A 239 1.11 15.26 -6.95
C GLN A 239 2.27 16.21 -6.64
N ILE A 240 3.52 15.76 -6.85
CA ILE A 240 4.72 16.61 -6.68
C ILE A 240 4.63 17.85 -7.61
N ASP A 241 4.25 17.64 -8.86
CA ASP A 241 4.11 18.73 -9.82
C ASP A 241 2.96 19.68 -9.46
N ASP A 242 1.82 19.15 -9.03
CA ASP A 242 0.66 19.93 -8.61
C ASP A 242 0.98 20.87 -7.42
N PHE A 243 1.77 20.40 -6.44
CA PHE A 243 2.23 21.26 -5.34
C PHE A 243 3.20 22.35 -5.79
N LYS A 244 4.00 22.09 -6.82
CA LYS A 244 4.93 23.07 -7.39
C LYS A 244 4.22 24.12 -8.24
N ASN A 245 3.26 23.71 -9.06
CA ASN A 245 2.82 24.50 -10.21
C ASN A 245 1.32 24.82 -10.22
N GLU A 246 0.47 24.05 -9.51
CA GLU A 246 -0.99 24.18 -9.62
C GLU A 246 -1.65 24.83 -8.40
N GLY A 247 -0.84 25.35 -7.47
CA GLY A 247 -1.31 26.09 -6.30
C GLY A 247 -1.98 25.25 -5.21
N VAL A 248 -1.72 23.94 -5.19
CA VAL A 248 -2.15 23.05 -4.12
C VAL A 248 -1.43 23.40 -2.81
N VAL A 249 -2.18 23.48 -1.72
CA VAL A 249 -1.64 23.91 -0.43
C VAL A 249 -1.80 22.88 0.69
N ALA A 250 -2.67 21.88 0.53
CA ALA A 250 -2.81 20.76 1.46
C ALA A 250 -3.38 19.52 0.77
N SER A 251 -2.93 18.35 1.17
CA SER A 251 -3.37 17.04 0.67
C SER A 251 -2.97 15.92 1.59
N GLY A 252 -3.74 14.82 1.61
CA GLY A 252 -3.22 13.53 1.98
C GLY A 252 -2.12 13.13 1.00
N SER A 253 -0.99 12.61 1.50
CA SER A 253 0.20 12.31 0.71
C SER A 253 0.98 11.14 1.31
N TRP A 254 1.80 10.50 0.49
CA TRP A 254 2.82 9.60 1.02
C TRP A 254 4.06 10.40 1.43
N PRO A 255 4.86 9.90 2.37
CA PRO A 255 6.10 10.56 2.78
C PRO A 255 7.08 10.83 1.62
N PHE A 256 7.08 9.98 0.59
CA PHE A 256 7.93 10.10 -0.60
C PHE A 256 7.77 11.45 -1.30
N GLN A 257 6.53 11.91 -1.57
CA GLN A 257 6.29 13.19 -2.23
C GLN A 257 6.74 14.35 -1.35
N ALA A 258 6.48 14.28 -0.05
CA ALA A 258 6.90 15.31 0.88
C ALA A 258 8.43 15.44 0.93
N ASN A 259 9.15 14.31 1.03
CA ASN A 259 10.61 14.30 1.05
C ASN A 259 11.19 14.85 -0.25
N THR A 260 10.64 14.46 -1.41
CA THR A 260 11.06 14.99 -2.71
C THR A 260 10.89 16.50 -2.79
N LEU A 261 9.72 17.02 -2.37
CA LEU A 261 9.45 18.46 -2.38
C LEU A 261 10.34 19.23 -1.40
N ILE A 262 10.62 18.67 -0.22
CA ILE A 262 11.52 19.27 0.77
C ILE A 262 12.96 19.30 0.24
N ALA A 263 13.43 18.22 -0.40
CA ALA A 263 14.75 18.16 -1.03
C ALA A 263 14.89 19.23 -2.14
N ASP A 264 13.81 19.47 -2.88
CA ASP A 264 13.70 20.54 -3.90
C ASP A 264 13.49 21.94 -3.29
N LYS A 265 13.63 22.08 -1.96
CA LYS A 265 13.48 23.35 -1.22
C LYS A 265 12.10 24.00 -1.38
N GLN A 266 11.08 23.21 -1.65
CA GLN A 266 9.71 23.69 -1.64
C GLN A 266 9.25 23.96 -0.19
N PRO A 267 8.36 24.93 0.04
CA PRO A 267 7.89 25.30 1.37
C PRO A 267 6.86 24.28 1.90
N ILE A 268 7.26 23.03 2.08
CA ILE A 268 6.42 21.91 2.46
C ILE A 268 6.79 21.40 3.83
N ALA A 269 5.79 21.01 4.61
CA ALA A 269 5.93 20.21 5.81
C ALA A 269 4.78 19.20 5.91
N THR A 270 4.89 18.30 6.87
CA THR A 270 3.93 17.22 7.09
C THR A 270 3.48 17.17 8.54
N THR A 271 2.32 16.60 8.77
CA THR A 271 1.81 16.33 10.13
C THR A 271 0.92 15.09 10.13
N VAL A 272 0.79 14.47 11.30
CA VAL A 272 -0.22 13.45 11.58
C VAL A 272 -1.35 14.13 12.35
N PRO A 273 -2.52 14.35 11.73
CA PRO A 273 -3.65 15.01 12.37
C PRO A 273 -4.15 14.27 13.63
N LYS A 274 -4.91 14.95 14.47
CA LYS A 274 -5.43 14.40 15.73
C LYS A 274 -6.31 13.16 15.56
N GLU A 275 -6.97 13.03 14.43
CA GLU A 275 -7.80 11.86 14.06
C GLU A 275 -6.96 10.62 13.78
N GLY A 276 -5.65 10.75 13.65
CA GLY A 276 -4.77 9.70 13.11
C GLY A 276 -4.73 9.73 11.58
N VAL A 277 -4.23 8.67 10.99
CA VAL A 277 -4.07 8.52 9.55
C VAL A 277 -4.44 7.11 9.10
N THR A 278 -4.92 6.96 7.89
CA THR A 278 -4.81 5.67 7.20
C THR A 278 -3.35 5.46 6.80
N GLY A 279 -2.99 4.25 6.44
CA GLY A 279 -1.62 3.98 6.04
C GLY A 279 -1.48 2.63 5.36
N TRP A 280 -0.30 2.34 4.93
CA TRP A 280 0.05 1.12 4.22
C TRP A 280 1.16 0.38 4.96
N ALA A 281 1.09 -0.94 4.93
CA ALA A 281 2.15 -1.83 5.35
C ALA A 281 2.30 -2.84 4.22
N ASP A 282 3.24 -2.56 3.34
CA ASP A 282 3.36 -3.27 2.10
C ASP A 282 4.07 -4.60 2.27
N THR A 283 3.69 -5.54 1.46
CA THR A 283 4.09 -6.93 1.59
C THR A 283 4.54 -7.46 0.25
N SER A 284 5.73 -8.04 0.20
CA SER A 284 6.26 -8.74 -0.97
C SER A 284 5.70 -10.15 -1.01
N MET A 285 4.98 -10.50 -2.09
CA MET A 285 4.24 -11.74 -2.26
C MET A 285 4.66 -12.45 -3.53
N VAL A 286 4.81 -13.78 -3.48
CA VAL A 286 5.20 -14.60 -4.63
C VAL A 286 3.96 -15.03 -5.41
N HIS A 287 3.99 -14.82 -6.74
CA HIS A 287 2.90 -15.25 -7.63
C HIS A 287 2.71 -16.79 -7.57
N SER A 288 1.46 -17.24 -7.61
CA SER A 288 1.13 -18.68 -7.56
C SER A 288 1.76 -19.49 -8.70
N GLU A 289 2.04 -18.85 -9.83
CA GLU A 289 2.66 -19.43 -11.02
C GLU A 289 4.06 -18.85 -11.32
N ALA A 290 4.76 -18.36 -10.28
CA ALA A 290 6.10 -17.78 -10.42
C ALA A 290 7.05 -18.77 -11.07
N LYS A 291 7.73 -18.32 -12.14
CA LYS A 291 8.70 -19.15 -12.89
C LYS A 291 10.11 -19.06 -12.30
N ASN A 292 10.40 -17.95 -11.59
CA ASN A 292 11.71 -17.65 -11.04
C ASN A 292 11.64 -17.70 -9.50
N LEU A 293 11.23 -18.86 -8.99
CA LEU A 293 10.86 -19.05 -7.59
C LEU A 293 12.07 -18.93 -6.64
N THR A 294 13.23 -19.45 -7.03
CA THR A 294 14.46 -19.32 -6.24
C THR A 294 14.89 -17.86 -6.15
N CYS A 295 14.91 -17.14 -7.28
CA CYS A 295 15.22 -15.71 -7.31
C CYS A 295 14.23 -14.89 -6.48
N ALA A 296 12.94 -15.25 -6.49
CA ALA A 296 11.92 -14.60 -5.67
C ALA A 296 12.19 -14.78 -4.16
N TYR A 297 12.47 -15.98 -3.69
CA TYR A 297 12.80 -16.22 -2.29
C TYR A 297 14.11 -15.55 -1.86
N GLN A 298 15.13 -15.55 -2.73
CA GLN A 298 16.38 -14.83 -2.47
C GLN A 298 16.15 -13.32 -2.34
N TRP A 299 15.23 -12.76 -3.15
CA TRP A 299 14.83 -11.36 -3.01
C TRP A 299 14.08 -11.08 -1.71
N LEU A 300 13.16 -11.96 -1.31
CA LEU A 300 12.45 -11.84 -0.03
C LEU A 300 13.43 -11.80 1.15
N GLU A 301 14.44 -12.69 1.17
CA GLU A 301 15.49 -12.69 2.20
C GLU A 301 16.36 -11.43 2.11
N HIS A 302 16.80 -11.04 0.90
CA HIS A 302 17.61 -9.85 0.65
C HIS A 302 16.90 -8.57 1.12
N SER A 303 15.59 -8.48 0.89
CA SER A 303 14.77 -7.32 1.28
C SER A 303 14.74 -7.04 2.79
N LEU A 304 15.07 -8.03 3.62
CA LEU A 304 15.14 -7.92 5.08
C LEU A 304 16.54 -7.55 5.60
N ASN A 305 17.49 -7.23 4.72
CA ASN A 305 18.80 -6.76 5.11
C ASN A 305 18.71 -5.38 5.78
N ASN A 306 19.39 -5.20 6.92
CA ASN A 306 19.32 -3.94 7.69
C ASN A 306 19.73 -2.71 6.88
N LYS A 307 20.79 -2.84 6.05
CA LYS A 307 21.24 -1.71 5.22
C LYS A 307 20.19 -1.35 4.18
N LEU A 308 19.66 -2.35 3.44
CA LEU A 308 18.59 -2.14 2.46
C LEU A 308 17.37 -1.50 3.11
N GLN A 309 16.91 -2.04 4.22
CA GLN A 309 15.74 -1.52 4.95
C GLN A 309 15.93 -0.07 5.40
N GLY A 310 17.13 0.29 5.87
CA GLY A 310 17.45 1.67 6.25
C GLY A 310 17.56 2.61 5.04
N ASP A 311 18.20 2.16 3.95
CA ASP A 311 18.33 2.94 2.72
C ASP A 311 16.93 3.18 2.09
N LEU A 312 16.10 2.14 2.02
CA LEU A 312 14.73 2.22 1.53
C LEU A 312 13.88 3.20 2.36
N ALA A 313 13.97 3.10 3.70
CA ALA A 313 13.27 3.99 4.61
C ALA A 313 13.74 5.45 4.47
N SER A 314 15.03 5.66 4.26
CA SER A 314 15.59 7.00 3.98
C SER A 314 15.07 7.57 2.66
N TRP A 315 15.07 6.74 1.61
CA TRP A 315 14.61 7.11 0.28
C TRP A 315 13.13 7.48 0.24
N PHE A 316 12.31 6.59 0.81
CA PHE A 316 10.86 6.71 0.72
C PHE A 316 10.24 7.57 1.83
N GLY A 317 10.94 7.79 2.94
CA GLY A 317 10.39 8.43 4.13
C GLY A 317 9.45 7.48 4.91
N SER A 318 9.61 6.18 4.73
CA SER A 318 8.85 5.12 5.37
C SER A 318 9.52 4.62 6.65
N VAL A 319 8.87 3.69 7.32
CA VAL A 319 9.43 2.98 8.47
C VAL A 319 9.86 1.57 8.03
N PRO A 320 11.10 1.16 8.35
CA PRO A 320 11.56 -0.18 8.03
C PRO A 320 10.78 -1.23 8.83
N VAL A 321 10.56 -2.39 8.22
CA VAL A 321 9.92 -3.52 8.92
C VAL A 321 10.89 -4.28 9.82
N VAL A 322 12.19 -4.07 9.64
CA VAL A 322 13.25 -4.59 10.51
C VAL A 322 13.73 -3.47 11.43
N PRO A 323 13.34 -3.44 12.72
CA PRO A 323 13.66 -2.33 13.63
C PRO A 323 15.15 -2.03 13.76
N ALA A 324 16.00 -3.07 13.67
CA ALA A 324 17.46 -2.91 13.71
C ALA A 324 18.02 -2.03 12.57
N ALA A 325 17.27 -1.82 11.49
CA ALA A 325 17.66 -0.92 10.40
C ALA A 325 17.63 0.56 10.80
N CYS A 326 16.92 0.90 11.89
CA CYS A 326 16.90 2.25 12.45
C CYS A 326 18.23 2.65 13.11
N GLU A 327 19.12 1.70 13.34
CA GLU A 327 20.39 1.92 14.01
C GLU A 327 21.55 1.85 13.01
N GLY A 328 22.40 2.89 13.01
CA GLY A 328 23.65 2.87 12.26
C GLY A 328 23.55 3.00 10.74
N ASN A 329 22.38 3.20 10.16
CA ASN A 329 22.25 3.49 8.73
C ASN A 329 22.63 4.95 8.46
N ALA A 330 23.62 5.17 7.58
CA ALA A 330 24.17 6.49 7.31
C ALA A 330 23.20 7.44 6.58
N LEU A 331 22.36 6.89 5.69
CA LEU A 331 21.39 7.68 4.91
C LEU A 331 20.16 8.03 5.75
N LEU A 332 19.66 7.10 6.53
CA LEU A 332 18.51 7.30 7.40
C LEU A 332 18.84 8.20 8.61
N GLY A 333 20.07 8.12 9.11
CA GLY A 333 20.51 8.87 10.30
C GLY A 333 19.87 8.38 11.61
N LYS A 334 20.31 8.93 12.72
CA LYS A 334 19.88 8.48 14.06
C LYS A 334 18.39 8.69 14.34
N GLU A 335 17.82 9.78 13.82
CA GLU A 335 16.43 10.18 14.06
C GLU A 335 15.50 9.81 12.90
N GLY A 336 16.02 9.17 11.84
CA GLY A 336 15.25 8.94 10.62
C GLY A 336 13.98 8.14 10.85
N CYS A 337 14.07 7.00 11.54
CA CYS A 337 12.87 6.21 11.85
C CYS A 337 11.83 6.99 12.67
N LYS A 338 12.28 7.80 13.60
CA LYS A 338 11.39 8.64 14.42
C LYS A 338 10.75 9.74 13.59
N THR A 339 11.55 10.40 12.76
CA THR A 339 11.07 11.40 11.78
C THR A 339 10.05 10.79 10.82
N ASN A 340 10.29 9.56 10.37
CA ASN A 340 9.39 8.82 9.48
C ASN A 340 8.15 8.23 10.18
N GLY A 341 8.06 8.37 11.51
CA GLY A 341 6.85 8.08 12.27
C GLY A 341 6.76 6.69 12.90
N ILE A 342 7.89 6.06 13.23
CA ILE A 342 7.90 4.75 13.92
C ILE A 342 7.05 4.75 15.20
N ASP A 343 7.01 5.88 15.91
CA ASP A 343 6.24 6.07 17.15
C ASP A 343 4.73 6.24 16.89
N ASN A 344 4.30 6.40 15.63
CA ASN A 344 2.91 6.60 15.27
C ASN A 344 2.17 5.31 14.89
N PHE A 345 2.76 4.13 15.06
CA PHE A 345 2.19 2.85 14.63
C PHE A 345 0.72 2.68 15.05
N ASP A 346 0.41 2.97 16.32
CA ASP A 346 -0.94 2.83 16.88
C ASP A 346 -1.93 3.90 16.39
N ARG A 347 -1.45 4.91 15.68
CA ARG A 347 -2.25 5.97 15.06
C ARG A 347 -2.49 5.75 13.58
N VAL A 348 -1.95 4.64 13.02
CA VAL A 348 -2.09 4.27 11.61
C VAL A 348 -3.13 3.17 11.48
N HIS A 349 -4.19 3.45 10.73
CA HIS A 349 -5.17 2.46 10.30
C HIS A 349 -4.71 1.85 8.98
N PHE A 350 -4.04 0.70 9.04
CA PHE A 350 -3.45 0.08 7.85
C PHE A 350 -4.49 -0.40 6.85
N TRP A 351 -4.27 -0.14 5.59
CA TRP A 351 -5.13 -0.51 4.48
C TRP A 351 -5.45 -1.99 4.47
N ARG A 352 -6.73 -2.29 4.30
CA ARG A 352 -7.26 -3.64 4.17
C ARG A 352 -8.42 -3.63 3.19
N THR A 353 -8.62 -4.74 2.50
CA THR A 353 -9.80 -4.89 1.63
C THR A 353 -11.07 -4.92 2.47
N PRO A 354 -12.03 -4.01 2.27
CA PRO A 354 -13.35 -4.10 2.89
C PRO A 354 -14.09 -5.37 2.47
N VAL A 355 -14.65 -6.09 3.44
CA VAL A 355 -15.35 -7.37 3.26
C VAL A 355 -16.81 -7.27 3.65
N SER A 356 -17.65 -8.19 3.17
CA SER A 356 -19.09 -8.21 3.49
C SER A 356 -19.40 -8.72 4.89
N GLN A 357 -18.50 -9.50 5.49
CA GLN A 357 -18.61 -10.01 6.85
C GLN A 357 -17.51 -9.43 7.71
N CYS A 358 -17.86 -8.56 8.63
CA CYS A 358 -16.92 -7.87 9.50
C CYS A 358 -16.84 -8.52 10.88
N LYS A 359 -15.71 -8.38 11.51
CA LYS A 359 -15.49 -8.84 12.88
C LYS A 359 -16.24 -7.97 13.90
N SER A 360 -16.32 -6.65 13.63
CA SER A 360 -16.81 -5.66 14.58
C SER A 360 -18.33 -5.57 14.67
N GLN A 361 -19.07 -5.88 13.58
CA GLN A 361 -20.51 -5.61 13.51
C GLN A 361 -21.33 -6.51 12.56
N GLY A 362 -20.75 -7.63 12.10
CA GLY A 362 -21.44 -8.61 11.25
C GLY A 362 -21.45 -8.20 9.76
N THR A 363 -22.52 -7.56 9.28
CA THR A 363 -22.62 -7.19 7.85
C THR A 363 -22.02 -5.83 7.57
N CYS A 364 -21.14 -5.77 6.57
CA CYS A 364 -20.50 -4.55 6.09
C CYS A 364 -20.56 -4.45 4.57
N VAL A 365 -20.27 -3.25 4.06
CA VAL A 365 -20.26 -2.97 2.63
C VAL A 365 -18.93 -3.41 2.02
N PRO A 366 -18.94 -4.35 1.08
CA PRO A 366 -17.72 -4.92 0.50
C PRO A 366 -17.07 -4.01 -0.55
N TYR A 367 -15.79 -4.26 -0.84
CA TYR A 367 -14.95 -3.41 -1.68
C TYR A 367 -15.51 -3.15 -3.09
N TYR A 368 -16.21 -4.07 -3.72
CA TYR A 368 -16.80 -3.84 -5.03
C TYR A 368 -17.82 -2.68 -5.04
N SER A 369 -18.55 -2.50 -3.95
CA SER A 369 -19.44 -1.33 -3.78
C SER A 369 -18.61 -0.05 -3.62
N TRP A 370 -17.49 -0.10 -2.89
CA TRP A 370 -16.59 1.04 -2.75
C TRP A 370 -16.08 1.51 -4.11
N VAL A 371 -15.66 0.59 -4.97
CA VAL A 371 -15.19 0.90 -6.34
C VAL A 371 -16.30 1.60 -7.14
N SER A 372 -17.51 1.00 -7.16
CA SER A 372 -18.64 1.54 -7.93
C SER A 372 -19.06 2.93 -7.48
N ASP A 373 -19.20 3.12 -6.17
CA ASP A 373 -19.71 4.37 -5.61
C ASP A 373 -18.65 5.48 -5.63
N TYR A 374 -17.37 5.13 -5.46
CA TYR A 374 -16.28 6.09 -5.60
C TYR A 374 -16.20 6.64 -7.03
N ILE A 375 -16.28 5.78 -8.05
CA ILE A 375 -16.32 6.20 -9.46
C ILE A 375 -17.53 7.11 -9.71
N ALA A 376 -18.69 6.84 -9.12
CA ALA A 376 -19.87 7.68 -9.24
C ALA A 376 -19.64 9.08 -8.63
N ILE A 377 -18.98 9.16 -7.46
CA ILE A 377 -18.62 10.44 -6.81
C ILE A 377 -17.66 11.25 -7.68
N LEU A 378 -16.61 10.63 -8.24
CA LEU A 378 -15.69 11.31 -9.15
C LEU A 378 -16.39 11.84 -10.39
N GLY A 379 -17.37 11.09 -10.91
CA GLY A 379 -18.24 11.50 -12.01
C GLY A 379 -19.31 12.54 -11.63
N GLY A 380 -19.35 13.01 -10.37
CA GLY A 380 -20.27 14.05 -9.90
C GLY A 380 -21.67 13.54 -9.52
N ARG A 381 -21.82 12.24 -9.18
CA ARG A 381 -23.08 11.59 -8.77
C ARG A 381 -23.12 11.20 -7.31
#